data_91f271eb3470381483edccc9ce0ebc8c
#
_entry.id   91f271eb3470381483edccc9ce0ebc8c
#
_cell.length_a   1.000
_cell.length_b   1.000
_cell.length_c   1.000
_cell.angle_alpha   90.00
_cell.angle_beta   90.00
_cell.angle_gamma   90.00
#
_symmetry.space_group_name_H-M   'P 1'
#
loop_
_entity.id
_entity.type
_entity.pdbx_description
1 polymer ?
#
loop_
_entity_poly.entity_id
_entity_poly.type
_entity_poly.pdbx_seq_one_letter_code
_entity_poly.pdbx_strand_id
1 'polypeptide(L)'
;MTSLRTTKEWLVVGTPPARKPRSLWVRVLVGLTSTSALLGTAALVAAAAIVPPIGARRVARDAALNEISAMMLPGEHLVARAFASQRRWTDMWRESFGVVVATDRRLLYVGAPPTPLLRPREDGPLELLVESYPYYTAFTLEPRTLLWGRQRGLVLRTPDMAVDFLVDDEAWNEARRVAVASEAARGVATRELEQVDQRVREVPRRAEEYVPYVVRRGETLTGLARRFRTSPDVLRQLNRLEQDELTVGQRLRVPKVAAADSLP
;
A
#
# COMPACT_ATOMS: atom_id res chain seq x y z
N MET A 1 -1.85 11.03 -15.73
CA MET A 1 -2.64 10.50 -14.60
C MET A 1 -2.27 9.04 -14.45
N THR A 2 -1.33 8.73 -13.58
CA THR A 2 -0.85 7.37 -13.35
C THR A 2 -1.75 6.73 -12.30
N SER A 3 -2.55 5.75 -12.71
CA SER A 3 -3.36 4.94 -11.80
C SER A 3 -2.42 4.22 -10.82
N LEU A 4 -2.46 4.63 -9.56
CA LEU A 4 -1.75 3.95 -8.48
C LEU A 4 -2.45 2.62 -8.23
N ARG A 5 -1.92 1.55 -8.80
CA ARG A 5 -2.42 0.19 -8.58
C ARG A 5 -2.18 -0.22 -7.13
N THR A 6 -3.24 -0.62 -6.45
CA THR A 6 -3.14 -1.39 -5.21
C THR A 6 -2.34 -2.65 -5.50
N THR A 7 -1.17 -2.78 -4.91
CA THR A 7 -0.32 -3.96 -5.14
C THR A 7 -0.90 -5.13 -4.35
N LYS A 8 -1.42 -6.11 -5.06
CA LYS A 8 -1.88 -7.38 -4.50
C LYS A 8 -0.71 -8.35 -4.57
N GLU A 9 -0.05 -8.60 -3.47
CA GLU A 9 1.07 -9.54 -3.39
C GLU A 9 0.63 -10.82 -2.70
N TRP A 10 1.01 -11.97 -3.28
CA TRP A 10 0.79 -13.30 -2.72
C TRP A 10 2.07 -13.81 -2.09
N LEU A 11 2.03 -14.00 -0.78
CA LEU A 11 3.16 -14.59 -0.05
C LEU A 11 2.85 -16.06 0.24
N VAL A 12 3.73 -16.95 -0.22
CA VAL A 12 3.65 -18.38 0.09
C VAL A 12 4.36 -18.63 1.42
N VAL A 13 3.58 -18.91 2.44
CA VAL A 13 4.10 -19.25 3.77
C VAL A 13 4.32 -20.76 3.86
N GLY A 14 5.45 -21.15 4.41
CA GLY A 14 5.88 -22.56 4.55
C GLY A 14 4.80 -23.47 5.14
N THR A 15 4.84 -24.73 4.77
CA THR A 15 3.84 -25.75 5.11
C THR A 15 3.64 -25.89 6.62
N PRO A 16 2.41 -25.71 7.14
CA PRO A 16 2.10 -26.18 8.48
C PRO A 16 2.22 -27.72 8.52
N PRO A 17 2.58 -28.29 9.66
CA PRO A 17 2.72 -29.75 9.81
C PRO A 17 1.41 -30.44 9.39
N ALA A 18 1.53 -31.43 8.52
CA ALA A 18 0.42 -32.18 7.95
C ALA A 18 -0.48 -32.79 9.04
N ARG A 19 -1.65 -32.21 9.27
CA ARG A 19 -2.74 -32.88 9.99
C ARG A 19 -3.48 -33.75 9.01
N LYS A 20 -3.45 -35.10 9.25
CA LYS A 20 -4.17 -36.09 8.46
C LYS A 20 -5.63 -35.68 8.27
N PRO A 21 -6.14 -35.64 7.02
CA PRO A 21 -7.53 -35.34 6.77
C PRO A 21 -8.44 -36.43 7.39
N ARG A 22 -9.35 -36.00 8.25
CA ARG A 22 -10.41 -36.91 8.73
C ARG A 22 -11.43 -37.07 7.63
N SER A 23 -11.31 -38.16 6.86
CA SER A 23 -12.16 -38.54 5.71
C SER A 23 -13.55 -39.06 6.13
N LEU A 24 -14.22 -38.43 7.07
CA LEU A 24 -15.54 -38.89 7.53
C LEU A 24 -16.71 -38.47 6.62
N TRP A 25 -16.51 -37.45 5.79
CA TRP A 25 -17.63 -36.85 5.01
C TRP A 25 -17.89 -37.50 3.67
N VAL A 26 -16.94 -38.25 3.12
CA VAL A 26 -17.10 -38.90 1.80
C VAL A 26 -17.96 -40.17 1.88
N ARG A 27 -18.11 -40.79 3.05
CA ARG A 27 -18.88 -42.05 3.21
C ARG A 27 -20.39 -41.90 3.35
N VAL A 28 -20.87 -40.66 3.63
CA VAL A 28 -22.32 -40.38 3.82
C VAL A 28 -23.05 -40.18 2.50
N LEU A 29 -22.35 -39.94 1.40
CA LEU A 29 -22.94 -39.53 0.10
C LEU A 29 -23.47 -40.65 -0.78
N VAL A 30 -23.31 -41.92 -0.43
CA VAL A 30 -23.61 -43.05 -1.37
C VAL A 30 -24.98 -43.68 -1.09
N GLY A 31 -25.76 -43.23 -0.11
CA GLY A 31 -26.96 -43.99 0.34
C GLY A 31 -28.34 -43.37 0.12
N LEU A 32 -28.50 -42.20 -0.47
CA LEU A 32 -29.79 -41.49 -0.45
C LEU A 32 -30.39 -41.24 -1.85
N THR A 33 -31.40 -42.01 -2.23
CA THR A 33 -32.07 -42.01 -3.56
C THR A 33 -33.43 -41.28 -3.60
N SER A 34 -33.68 -40.27 -2.76
CA SER A 34 -34.90 -39.44 -2.86
C SER A 34 -34.59 -37.98 -3.24
N THR A 35 -35.48 -37.36 -4.00
CA THR A 35 -35.35 -35.96 -4.45
C THR A 35 -35.21 -34.96 -3.29
N SER A 36 -35.85 -35.25 -2.17
CA SER A 36 -35.74 -34.46 -0.95
C SER A 36 -34.36 -34.60 -0.29
N ALA A 37 -33.72 -35.76 -0.39
CA ALA A 37 -32.36 -35.99 0.07
C ALA A 37 -31.32 -35.32 -0.83
N LEU A 38 -31.57 -35.28 -2.14
CA LEU A 38 -30.72 -34.57 -3.11
C LEU A 38 -30.73 -33.05 -2.87
N LEU A 39 -31.90 -32.48 -2.60
CA LEU A 39 -32.01 -31.05 -2.24
C LEU A 39 -31.38 -30.75 -0.89
N GLY A 40 -31.55 -31.63 0.10
CA GLY A 40 -30.88 -31.51 1.40
C GLY A 40 -29.37 -31.65 1.33
N THR A 41 -28.86 -32.61 0.52
CA THR A 41 -27.41 -32.76 0.30
C THR A 41 -26.83 -31.60 -0.51
N ALA A 42 -27.54 -31.09 -1.52
CA ALA A 42 -27.11 -29.89 -2.25
C ALA A 42 -27.07 -28.66 -1.35
N ALA A 43 -28.07 -28.48 -0.48
CA ALA A 43 -28.09 -27.41 0.51
C ALA A 43 -26.97 -27.55 1.56
N LEU A 44 -26.68 -28.81 1.98
CA LEU A 44 -25.59 -29.09 2.94
C LEU A 44 -24.21 -28.89 2.31
N VAL A 45 -24.05 -29.30 1.04
CA VAL A 45 -22.83 -29.06 0.28
C VAL A 45 -22.64 -27.57 0.01
N ALA A 46 -23.72 -26.86 -0.33
CA ALA A 46 -23.68 -25.39 -0.48
C ALA A 46 -23.36 -24.71 0.87
N ALA A 47 -23.96 -25.15 1.95
CA ALA A 47 -23.66 -24.63 3.30
C ALA A 47 -22.22 -24.97 3.71
N ALA A 48 -21.73 -26.18 3.45
CA ALA A 48 -20.35 -26.57 3.73
C ALA A 48 -19.33 -25.82 2.85
N ALA A 49 -19.71 -25.44 1.63
CA ALA A 49 -18.88 -24.60 0.75
C ALA A 49 -18.84 -23.12 1.18
N ILE A 50 -19.88 -22.67 1.90
CA ILE A 50 -20.00 -21.29 2.38
C ILE A 50 -19.42 -21.14 3.80
N VAL A 51 -19.54 -22.19 4.65
CA VAL A 51 -19.03 -22.18 6.02
C VAL A 51 -17.54 -22.53 6.02
N PRO A 52 -16.67 -21.62 6.45
CA PRO A 52 -15.25 -21.92 6.53
C PRO A 52 -14.99 -23.07 7.51
N PRO A 53 -14.01 -23.93 7.25
CA PRO A 53 -13.69 -25.04 8.14
C PRO A 53 -13.35 -24.55 9.54
N ILE A 54 -13.83 -25.29 10.56
CA ILE A 54 -13.58 -24.98 11.96
C ILE A 54 -12.07 -24.85 12.19
N GLY A 55 -11.65 -23.70 12.71
CA GLY A 55 -10.22 -23.39 12.96
C GLY A 55 -9.52 -22.63 11.80
N ALA A 56 -10.10 -22.52 10.62
CA ALA A 56 -9.50 -21.76 9.51
C ALA A 56 -9.19 -20.31 9.91
N ARG A 57 -10.06 -19.65 10.67
CA ARG A 57 -9.83 -18.31 11.23
C ARG A 57 -8.57 -18.22 12.09
N ARG A 58 -8.36 -19.21 12.98
CA ARG A 58 -7.18 -19.24 13.85
C ARG A 58 -5.90 -19.45 13.05
N VAL A 59 -5.91 -20.42 12.14
CA VAL A 59 -4.75 -20.74 11.30
C VAL A 59 -4.36 -19.54 10.45
N ALA A 60 -5.33 -18.89 9.78
CA ALA A 60 -5.07 -17.70 8.98
C ALA A 60 -4.55 -16.53 9.82
N ARG A 61 -5.12 -16.33 11.02
CA ARG A 61 -4.69 -15.31 11.95
C ARG A 61 -3.27 -15.52 12.42
N ASP A 62 -2.95 -16.74 12.88
CA ASP A 62 -1.64 -17.04 13.44
C ASP A 62 -0.55 -16.97 12.36
N ALA A 63 -0.85 -17.44 11.16
CA ALA A 63 0.03 -17.28 10.00
C ALA A 63 0.25 -15.80 9.65
N ALA A 64 -0.81 -14.99 9.57
CA ALA A 64 -0.70 -13.57 9.30
C ALA A 64 0.16 -12.86 10.36
N LEU A 65 -0.04 -13.16 11.65
CA LEU A 65 0.73 -12.56 12.73
C LEU A 65 2.23 -12.87 12.65
N ASN A 66 2.58 -14.10 12.29
CA ASN A 66 3.98 -14.52 12.17
C ASN A 66 4.71 -13.79 11.04
N GLU A 67 3.99 -13.47 9.96
CA GLU A 67 4.59 -12.87 8.77
C GLU A 67 4.58 -11.34 8.76
N ILE A 68 3.78 -10.69 9.63
CA ILE A 68 3.71 -9.21 9.68
C ILE A 68 5.10 -8.58 9.81
N SER A 69 5.95 -9.15 10.69
CA SER A 69 7.29 -8.60 10.93
C SER A 69 8.20 -8.67 9.69
N ALA A 70 8.05 -9.74 8.90
CA ALA A 70 8.83 -9.92 7.67
C ALA A 70 8.36 -8.97 6.54
N MET A 71 7.12 -8.48 6.62
CA MET A 71 6.53 -7.58 5.63
C MET A 71 6.80 -6.11 5.91
N MET A 72 7.33 -5.77 7.08
CA MET A 72 7.63 -4.40 7.45
C MET A 72 8.80 -3.86 6.64
N LEU A 73 8.67 -2.64 6.16
CA LEU A 73 9.77 -1.95 5.49
C LEU A 73 10.85 -1.53 6.51
N PRO A 74 12.10 -1.34 6.07
CA PRO A 74 13.14 -0.84 6.96
C PRO A 74 12.72 0.47 7.67
N GLY A 75 12.75 0.46 9.00
CA GLY A 75 12.33 1.61 9.83
C GLY A 75 10.82 1.88 9.84
N GLU A 76 10.00 0.94 9.39
CA GLU A 76 8.54 0.99 9.54
C GLU A 76 8.12 0.41 10.89
N HIS A 77 7.19 1.08 11.58
CA HIS A 77 6.74 0.69 12.92
C HIS A 77 5.26 0.34 12.92
N LEU A 78 4.94 -0.79 13.57
CA LEU A 78 3.57 -1.18 13.82
C LEU A 78 2.97 -0.28 14.92
N VAL A 79 1.84 0.36 14.62
CA VAL A 79 1.13 1.25 15.55
C VAL A 79 -0.08 0.55 16.17
N ALA A 80 -0.89 -0.11 15.35
CA ALA A 80 -2.07 -0.84 15.81
C ALA A 80 -2.38 -2.02 14.90
N ARG A 81 -3.07 -3.02 15.44
CA ARG A 81 -3.56 -4.17 14.67
C ARG A 81 -4.88 -4.66 15.20
N ALA A 82 -5.68 -5.28 14.34
CA ALA A 82 -6.93 -5.92 14.71
C ALA A 82 -7.19 -7.14 13.84
N PHE A 83 -7.84 -8.14 14.42
CA PHE A 83 -8.34 -9.28 13.64
C PHE A 83 -9.61 -8.87 12.90
N ALA A 84 -9.65 -9.19 11.61
CA ALA A 84 -10.79 -8.89 10.78
C ALA A 84 -10.93 -9.91 9.66
N SER A 85 -12.16 -10.18 9.25
CA SER A 85 -12.41 -10.85 7.99
C SER A 85 -12.72 -9.80 6.92
N GLN A 86 -12.06 -9.95 5.77
CA GLN A 86 -12.27 -9.07 4.64
C GLN A 86 -13.36 -9.64 3.74
N ARG A 87 -14.27 -8.77 3.29
CA ARG A 87 -15.25 -9.07 2.26
C ARG A 87 -15.18 -8.08 1.13
N ARG A 88 -15.32 -8.59 -0.09
CA ARG A 88 -15.44 -7.79 -1.31
C ARG A 88 -16.58 -8.29 -2.16
N TRP A 89 -17.22 -7.36 -2.82
CA TRP A 89 -18.18 -7.68 -3.87
C TRP A 89 -17.57 -8.56 -4.98
N THR A 90 -16.32 -8.28 -5.40
CA THR A 90 -15.59 -9.04 -6.43
C THR A 90 -15.35 -10.50 -6.07
N ASP A 91 -15.31 -10.82 -4.79
CA ASP A 91 -15.08 -12.18 -4.29
C ASP A 91 -16.40 -12.92 -3.99
N MET A 92 -17.52 -12.42 -4.55
CA MET A 92 -18.87 -12.95 -4.29
C MET A 92 -19.17 -13.07 -2.78
N TRP A 93 -18.80 -12.06 -2.01
CA TRP A 93 -19.02 -11.96 -0.56
C TRP A 93 -18.32 -13.05 0.29
N ARG A 94 -17.39 -13.80 -0.27
CA ARG A 94 -16.59 -14.76 0.50
C ARG A 94 -15.66 -14.04 1.47
N GLU A 95 -15.47 -14.63 2.64
CA GLU A 95 -14.61 -14.06 3.65
C GLU A 95 -13.16 -14.50 3.49
N SER A 96 -12.26 -13.55 3.60
CA SER A 96 -10.84 -13.74 3.78
C SER A 96 -10.50 -13.41 5.23
N PHE A 97 -9.91 -14.34 5.98
CA PHE A 97 -9.61 -14.15 7.40
C PHE A 97 -8.18 -13.69 7.57
N GLY A 98 -7.98 -12.64 8.37
CA GLY A 98 -6.65 -12.07 8.53
C GLY A 98 -6.57 -11.01 9.62
N VAL A 99 -5.61 -10.13 9.44
CA VAL A 99 -5.26 -9.04 10.35
C VAL A 99 -5.17 -7.74 9.57
N VAL A 100 -5.83 -6.71 10.03
CA VAL A 100 -5.63 -5.33 9.58
C VAL A 100 -4.57 -4.69 10.46
N VAL A 101 -3.58 -4.07 9.87
CA VAL A 101 -2.43 -3.48 10.56
C VAL A 101 -2.27 -2.02 10.13
N ALA A 102 -2.25 -1.12 11.08
CA ALA A 102 -1.83 0.26 10.87
C ALA A 102 -0.36 0.39 11.26
N THR A 103 0.44 0.86 10.33
CA THR A 103 1.83 1.27 10.58
C THR A 103 1.94 2.78 10.60
N ASP A 104 3.13 3.30 10.76
CA ASP A 104 3.43 4.73 10.59
C ASP A 104 3.44 5.19 9.13
N ARG A 105 3.44 4.26 8.14
CA ARG A 105 3.55 4.57 6.70
C ARG A 105 2.38 4.11 5.85
N ARG A 106 1.67 3.07 6.25
CA ARG A 106 0.61 2.44 5.46
C ARG A 106 -0.36 1.64 6.31
N LEU A 107 -1.53 1.38 5.75
CA LEU A 107 -2.44 0.36 6.24
C LEU A 107 -2.17 -0.93 5.46
N LEU A 108 -2.09 -2.04 6.17
CA LEU A 108 -1.89 -3.38 5.61
C LEU A 108 -3.08 -4.27 5.95
N TYR A 109 -3.44 -5.15 5.04
CA TYR A 109 -4.24 -6.33 5.33
C TYR A 109 -3.42 -7.56 4.97
N VAL A 110 -3.31 -8.50 5.91
CA VAL A 110 -2.62 -9.77 5.74
C VAL A 110 -3.57 -10.88 6.14
N GLY A 111 -3.91 -11.76 5.21
CA GLY A 111 -4.88 -12.81 5.49
C GLY A 111 -4.88 -13.95 4.48
N ALA A 112 -5.58 -15.02 4.80
CA ALA A 112 -5.80 -16.11 3.87
C ALA A 112 -6.74 -15.66 2.75
N PRO A 113 -6.51 -16.06 1.49
CA PRO A 113 -7.44 -15.76 0.41
C PRO A 113 -8.80 -16.39 0.66
N PRO A 114 -9.88 -15.84 0.09
CA PRO A 114 -11.20 -16.42 0.20
C PRO A 114 -11.20 -17.84 -0.41
N THR A 115 -11.70 -18.81 0.33
CA THR A 115 -11.71 -20.22 -0.09
C THR A 115 -12.50 -20.37 -1.39
N PRO A 116 -12.00 -21.04 -2.43
CA PRO A 116 -12.73 -21.31 -3.66
C PRO A 116 -13.98 -22.17 -3.38
N LEU A 117 -15.13 -21.83 -3.98
CA LEU A 117 -16.40 -22.52 -3.78
C LEU A 117 -16.40 -24.00 -4.17
N LEU A 118 -15.46 -24.44 -5.02
CA LEU A 118 -15.48 -25.78 -5.67
C LEU A 118 -14.15 -26.53 -5.64
N ARG A 119 -13.14 -26.02 -4.97
CA ARG A 119 -11.87 -26.76 -4.81
C ARG A 119 -11.68 -27.14 -3.35
N PRO A 120 -11.49 -28.45 -3.04
CA PRO A 120 -10.93 -28.81 -1.76
C PRO A 120 -9.57 -28.12 -1.65
N ARG A 121 -9.26 -27.58 -0.47
CA ARG A 121 -7.95 -27.00 -0.17
C ARG A 121 -6.92 -28.09 -0.45
N GLU A 122 -6.09 -27.92 -1.46
CA GLU A 122 -4.94 -28.77 -1.67
C GLU A 122 -4.05 -28.65 -0.43
N ASP A 123 -3.43 -29.75 -0.01
CA ASP A 123 -2.50 -29.82 1.12
C ASP A 123 -1.19 -29.08 0.76
N GLY A 124 -1.32 -27.78 0.45
CA GLY A 124 -0.25 -26.89 0.06
C GLY A 124 0.08 -25.87 1.17
N PRO A 125 1.19 -25.15 1.03
CA PRO A 125 1.51 -24.05 1.92
C PRO A 125 0.37 -23.02 1.94
N LEU A 126 0.14 -22.42 3.12
CA LEU A 126 -0.87 -21.37 3.25
C LEU A 126 -0.40 -20.11 2.49
N GLU A 127 -1.03 -19.82 1.37
CA GLU A 127 -0.82 -18.56 0.67
C GLU A 127 -1.49 -17.43 1.45
N LEU A 128 -0.75 -16.35 1.73
CA LEU A 128 -1.30 -15.16 2.34
C LEU A 128 -1.52 -14.07 1.29
N LEU A 129 -2.71 -13.48 1.36
CA LEU A 129 -3.04 -12.27 0.63
C LEU A 129 -2.50 -11.08 1.42
N VAL A 130 -1.67 -10.27 0.79
CA VAL A 130 -1.15 -9.03 1.37
C VAL A 130 -1.65 -7.86 0.55
N GLU A 131 -2.29 -6.92 1.20
CA GLU A 131 -2.77 -5.69 0.60
C GLU A 131 -2.20 -4.50 1.34
N SER A 132 -1.66 -3.57 0.59
CA SER A 132 -0.99 -2.39 1.11
C SER A 132 -1.66 -1.12 0.61
N TYR A 133 -1.98 -0.24 1.54
CA TYR A 133 -2.62 1.06 1.30
C TYR A 133 -1.75 2.17 1.90
N PRO A 134 -0.77 2.70 1.15
CA PRO A 134 0.10 3.77 1.62
C PRO A 134 -0.71 5.02 1.97
N TYR A 135 -0.32 5.75 3.04
CA TYR A 135 -1.06 6.91 3.51
C TYR A 135 -1.02 8.13 2.58
N TYR A 136 -0.13 8.14 1.62
CA TYR A 136 -0.13 9.16 0.57
C TYR A 136 -1.16 8.88 -0.55
N THR A 137 -1.85 7.74 -0.50
CA THR A 137 -2.94 7.43 -1.44
C THR A 137 -4.29 7.89 -0.89
N ALA A 138 -5.20 8.22 -1.80
CA ALA A 138 -6.55 8.63 -1.40
C ALA A 138 -7.36 7.39 -0.97
N PHE A 139 -7.61 7.27 0.33
CA PHE A 139 -8.58 6.32 0.87
C PHE A 139 -9.19 6.86 2.17
N THR A 140 -10.32 6.30 2.58
CA THR A 140 -10.91 6.51 3.90
C THR A 140 -11.04 5.19 4.62
N LEU A 141 -10.86 5.17 5.95
CA LEU A 141 -11.10 4.00 6.80
C LEU A 141 -12.06 4.41 7.93
N GLU A 142 -13.30 3.99 7.81
CA GLU A 142 -14.36 4.40 8.73
C GLU A 142 -14.91 3.21 9.52
N PRO A 143 -15.02 3.34 10.85
CA PRO A 143 -15.76 2.38 11.65
C PRO A 143 -17.25 2.48 11.32
N ARG A 144 -17.87 1.35 10.96
CA ARG A 144 -19.29 1.27 10.61
C ARG A 144 -19.95 0.01 11.18
N THR A 145 -21.26 0.08 11.27
CA THR A 145 -22.08 -1.11 11.48
C THR A 145 -22.50 -1.64 10.11
N LEU A 146 -22.20 -2.89 9.85
CA LEU A 146 -22.43 -3.60 8.60
C LEU A 146 -23.59 -4.59 8.75
N LEU A 147 -24.00 -5.21 7.64
CA LEU A 147 -25.04 -6.25 7.61
C LEU A 147 -26.32 -5.83 8.36
N TRP A 148 -26.88 -4.68 7.96
CA TRP A 148 -28.11 -4.11 8.57
C TRP A 148 -28.04 -3.96 10.09
N GLY A 149 -26.91 -3.55 10.61
CA GLY A 149 -26.75 -3.29 12.05
C GLY A 149 -26.33 -4.50 12.88
N ARG A 150 -26.09 -5.66 12.26
CA ARG A 150 -25.79 -6.91 13.00
C ARG A 150 -24.31 -7.12 13.28
N GLN A 151 -23.42 -6.48 12.54
CA GLN A 151 -21.98 -6.69 12.70
C GLN A 151 -21.22 -5.38 12.62
N ARG A 152 -20.21 -5.23 13.47
CA ARG A 152 -19.28 -4.09 13.45
C ARG A 152 -18.17 -4.35 12.47
N GLY A 153 -17.62 -3.27 11.90
CA GLY A 153 -16.51 -3.41 10.97
C GLY A 153 -15.88 -2.07 10.61
N LEU A 154 -14.84 -2.15 9.82
CA LEU A 154 -14.18 -1.00 9.19
C LEU A 154 -14.47 -1.04 7.70
N VAL A 155 -14.85 0.08 7.13
CA VAL A 155 -15.05 0.22 5.69
C VAL A 155 -13.89 1.03 5.13
N LEU A 156 -13.08 0.39 4.31
CA LEU A 156 -12.05 1.03 3.51
C LEU A 156 -12.66 1.43 2.16
N ARG A 157 -12.53 2.69 1.80
CA ARG A 157 -12.95 3.19 0.48
C ARG A 157 -11.76 3.82 -0.22
N THR A 158 -11.49 3.37 -1.41
CA THR A 158 -10.59 3.99 -2.37
C THR A 158 -11.42 4.53 -3.53
N PRO A 159 -10.86 5.36 -4.45
CA PRO A 159 -11.58 5.79 -5.64
C PRO A 159 -12.16 4.64 -6.48
N ASP A 160 -11.49 3.49 -6.48
CA ASP A 160 -11.80 2.37 -7.37
C ASP A 160 -12.58 1.23 -6.69
N MET A 161 -12.54 1.15 -5.35
CA MET A 161 -13.14 0.01 -4.64
C MET A 161 -13.59 0.35 -3.22
N ALA A 162 -14.48 -0.49 -2.69
CA ALA A 162 -14.79 -0.55 -1.27
C ALA A 162 -14.49 -1.95 -0.72
N VAL A 163 -13.94 -2.00 0.49
CA VAL A 163 -13.60 -3.23 1.19
C VAL A 163 -14.20 -3.18 2.59
N ASP A 164 -14.97 -4.19 2.93
CA ASP A 164 -15.54 -4.33 4.26
C ASP A 164 -14.66 -5.27 5.10
N PHE A 165 -14.17 -4.77 6.22
CA PHE A 165 -13.51 -5.55 7.25
C PHE A 165 -14.47 -5.82 8.38
N LEU A 166 -14.97 -7.04 8.46
CA LEU A 166 -15.86 -7.48 9.54
C LEU A 166 -15.03 -7.81 10.77
N VAL A 167 -15.46 -7.32 11.90
CA VAL A 167 -14.71 -7.44 13.16
C VAL A 167 -15.62 -8.05 14.22
N ASP A 168 -15.12 -9.05 14.93
CA ASP A 168 -15.82 -9.63 16.06
C ASP A 168 -15.89 -8.61 17.22
N ASP A 169 -16.91 -8.71 18.05
CA ASP A 169 -17.13 -7.75 19.15
C ASP A 169 -15.94 -7.65 20.12
N GLU A 170 -15.22 -8.75 20.33
CA GLU A 170 -14.02 -8.79 21.17
C GLU A 170 -12.88 -7.95 20.59
N ALA A 171 -12.71 -7.96 19.26
CA ALA A 171 -11.66 -7.22 18.56
C ALA A 171 -12.07 -5.78 18.18
N TRP A 172 -13.30 -5.35 18.51
CA TRP A 172 -13.83 -4.05 18.09
C TRP A 172 -12.98 -2.86 18.58
N ASN A 173 -12.56 -2.89 19.84
CA ASN A 173 -11.74 -1.82 20.39
C ASN A 173 -10.36 -1.71 19.71
N GLU A 174 -9.80 -2.85 19.28
CA GLU A 174 -8.55 -2.90 18.51
C GLU A 174 -8.75 -2.35 17.11
N ALA A 175 -9.86 -2.70 16.44
CA ALA A 175 -10.21 -2.18 15.14
C ALA A 175 -10.40 -0.66 15.15
N ARG A 176 -11.05 -0.11 16.17
CA ARG A 176 -11.15 1.34 16.35
C ARG A 176 -9.78 1.99 16.52
N ARG A 177 -8.87 1.36 17.25
CA ARG A 177 -7.48 1.86 17.38
C ARG A 177 -6.76 1.87 16.02
N VAL A 178 -6.96 0.84 15.19
CA VAL A 178 -6.45 0.81 13.83
C VAL A 178 -6.97 1.98 13.00
N ALA A 179 -8.28 2.26 13.06
CA ALA A 179 -8.88 3.38 12.33
C ALA A 179 -8.29 4.73 12.78
N VAL A 180 -8.22 4.96 14.10
CA VAL A 180 -7.65 6.19 14.66
C VAL A 180 -6.16 6.35 14.32
N ALA A 181 -5.38 5.27 14.44
CA ALA A 181 -3.96 5.27 14.09
C ALA A 181 -3.73 5.58 12.61
N SER A 182 -4.54 4.98 11.74
CA SER A 182 -4.47 5.22 10.29
C SER A 182 -4.79 6.67 9.93
N GLU A 183 -5.81 7.25 10.57
CA GLU A 183 -6.19 8.66 10.35
C GLU A 183 -5.09 9.61 10.82
N ALA A 184 -4.52 9.36 12.00
CA ALA A 184 -3.42 10.15 12.54
C ALA A 184 -2.18 10.10 11.63
N ALA A 185 -1.78 8.90 11.19
CA ALA A 185 -0.63 8.71 10.30
C ALA A 185 -0.85 9.35 8.93
N ARG A 186 -2.07 9.26 8.37
CA ARG A 186 -2.44 9.97 7.15
C ARG A 186 -2.30 11.48 7.28
N GLY A 187 -2.76 12.04 8.40
CA GLY A 187 -2.63 13.48 8.66
C GLY A 187 -1.17 13.93 8.72
N VAL A 188 -0.24 13.08 9.18
CA VAL A 188 1.20 13.34 9.13
C VAL A 188 1.71 13.27 7.69
N ALA A 189 1.42 12.19 6.97
CA ALA A 189 1.86 12.00 5.59
C ALA A 189 1.39 13.11 4.65
N THR A 190 0.14 13.57 4.81
CA THR A 190 -0.41 14.68 4.02
C THR A 190 0.36 15.97 4.28
N ARG A 191 0.64 16.29 5.54
CA ARG A 191 1.43 17.49 5.90
C ARG A 191 2.85 17.44 5.36
N GLU A 192 3.49 16.27 5.40
CA GLU A 192 4.82 16.09 4.83
C GLU A 192 4.83 16.30 3.31
N LEU A 193 3.84 15.76 2.60
CA LEU A 193 3.67 15.98 1.16
C LEU A 193 3.44 17.46 0.83
N GLU A 194 2.58 18.13 1.58
CA GLU A 194 2.34 19.58 1.43
C GLU A 194 3.62 20.39 1.66
N GLN A 195 4.41 20.03 2.67
CA GLN A 195 5.69 20.69 2.93
C GLN A 195 6.72 20.45 1.82
N VAL A 196 6.76 19.21 1.29
CA VAL A 196 7.62 18.91 0.14
C VAL A 196 7.17 19.68 -1.10
N ASP A 197 5.87 19.73 -1.38
CA ASP A 197 5.32 20.49 -2.50
C ASP A 197 5.57 22.00 -2.35
N GLN A 198 5.42 22.55 -1.14
CA GLN A 198 5.78 23.91 -0.84
C GLN A 198 7.27 24.18 -1.06
N ARG A 199 8.16 23.30 -0.57
CA ARG A 199 9.61 23.41 -0.81
C ARG A 199 9.95 23.34 -2.30
N VAL A 200 9.29 22.45 -3.04
CA VAL A 200 9.45 22.34 -4.51
C VAL A 200 8.95 23.61 -5.20
N ARG A 201 7.87 24.23 -4.73
CA ARG A 201 7.37 25.51 -5.24
C ARG A 201 8.24 26.69 -4.83
N GLU A 202 8.82 26.60 -3.62
CA GLU A 202 9.74 27.60 -3.06
C GLU A 202 11.19 27.41 -3.51
N VAL A 203 11.56 26.24 -4.05
CA VAL A 203 12.77 26.13 -4.88
C VAL A 203 12.56 27.19 -5.97
N PRO A 204 13.25 28.34 -5.85
CA PRO A 204 12.87 29.52 -6.61
C PRO A 204 12.79 29.09 -8.06
N ARG A 205 11.89 29.70 -8.79
CA ARG A 205 11.90 29.77 -10.26
C ARG A 205 13.23 30.34 -10.81
N ARG A 206 14.34 30.00 -10.15
CA ARG A 206 15.70 30.24 -10.62
C ARG A 206 15.96 29.66 -12.01
N ALA A 207 15.08 28.74 -12.46
CA ALA A 207 15.11 28.26 -13.83
C ALA A 207 14.68 29.32 -14.86
N GLU A 208 13.97 30.38 -14.47
CA GLU A 208 13.53 31.44 -15.37
C GLU A 208 14.46 32.68 -15.38
N GLU A 209 15.43 32.70 -14.49
CA GLU A 209 16.41 33.81 -14.39
C GLU A 209 17.77 33.48 -14.99
N TYR A 210 17.81 32.68 -16.01
CA TYR A 210 19.04 32.48 -16.76
C TYR A 210 19.05 33.37 -18.00
N VAL A 211 20.17 34.09 -18.20
CA VAL A 211 20.40 34.88 -19.41
C VAL A 211 21.44 34.18 -20.30
N PRO A 212 21.29 34.27 -21.63
CA PRO A 212 22.31 33.78 -22.51
C PRO A 212 23.57 34.66 -22.39
N TYR A 213 24.72 34.01 -22.20
CA TYR A 213 26.02 34.65 -22.12
C TYR A 213 26.92 34.08 -23.19
N VAL A 214 27.69 34.95 -23.90
CA VAL A 214 28.67 34.52 -24.87
C VAL A 214 30.06 34.61 -24.27
N VAL A 215 30.79 33.48 -24.22
CA VAL A 215 32.13 33.38 -23.67
C VAL A 215 33.12 34.26 -24.46
N ARG A 216 33.85 35.09 -23.75
CA ARG A 216 34.87 35.98 -24.33
C ARG A 216 36.29 35.36 -24.21
N ARG A 217 37.18 35.88 -24.98
CA ARG A 217 38.60 35.43 -24.99
C ARG A 217 39.19 35.56 -23.57
N GLY A 218 39.77 34.47 -23.04
CA GLY A 218 40.43 34.41 -21.74
C GLY A 218 39.49 34.17 -20.55
N GLU A 219 38.18 33.99 -20.79
CA GLU A 219 37.27 33.62 -19.71
C GLU A 219 37.32 32.10 -19.42
N THR A 220 37.26 31.76 -18.14
CA THR A 220 37.21 30.37 -17.65
C THR A 220 35.89 30.11 -16.94
N LEU A 221 35.49 28.83 -16.86
CA LEU A 221 34.27 28.45 -16.16
C LEU A 221 34.29 28.93 -14.71
N THR A 222 35.42 28.82 -14.01
CA THR A 222 35.60 29.31 -12.64
C THR A 222 35.47 30.82 -12.55
N GLY A 223 36.01 31.58 -13.52
CA GLY A 223 35.90 33.04 -13.58
C GLY A 223 34.46 33.49 -13.79
N LEU A 224 33.73 32.82 -14.70
CA LEU A 224 32.31 33.07 -14.94
C LEU A 224 31.48 32.70 -13.72
N ALA A 225 31.77 31.59 -13.06
CA ALA A 225 31.07 31.19 -11.83
C ALA A 225 31.16 32.26 -10.73
N ARG A 226 32.34 32.81 -10.51
CA ARG A 226 32.55 33.91 -9.54
C ARG A 226 31.78 35.17 -9.96
N ARG A 227 31.86 35.55 -11.25
CA ARG A 227 31.16 36.72 -11.78
C ARG A 227 29.65 36.65 -11.64
N PHE A 228 29.07 35.47 -11.88
CA PHE A 228 27.61 35.23 -11.79
C PHE A 228 27.17 34.68 -10.44
N ARG A 229 28.01 34.75 -9.40
CA ARG A 229 27.74 34.32 -8.02
C ARG A 229 27.18 32.90 -7.94
N THR A 230 27.79 31.98 -8.65
CA THR A 230 27.42 30.56 -8.71
C THR A 230 28.67 29.69 -8.58
N SER A 231 28.51 28.37 -8.63
CA SER A 231 29.65 27.45 -8.64
C SER A 231 29.94 26.96 -10.07
N PRO A 232 31.22 26.54 -10.36
CA PRO A 232 31.55 25.94 -11.64
C PRO A 232 30.69 24.69 -11.95
N ASP A 233 30.38 23.89 -10.93
CA ASP A 233 29.56 22.68 -11.09
C ASP A 233 28.13 23.01 -11.50
N VAL A 234 27.54 24.07 -10.95
CA VAL A 234 26.20 24.54 -11.35
C VAL A 234 26.21 25.01 -12.80
N LEU A 235 27.24 25.79 -13.24
CA LEU A 235 27.34 26.19 -14.63
C LEU A 235 27.56 25.00 -15.58
N ARG A 236 28.34 24.02 -15.16
CA ARG A 236 28.57 22.78 -15.91
C ARG A 236 27.29 22.02 -16.13
N GLN A 237 26.53 21.75 -15.07
CA GLN A 237 25.26 21.05 -15.12
C GLN A 237 24.19 21.81 -15.93
N LEU A 238 24.09 23.12 -15.72
CA LEU A 238 23.13 23.98 -16.39
C LEU A 238 23.31 23.97 -17.91
N ASN A 239 24.57 23.89 -18.36
CA ASN A 239 24.95 23.95 -19.77
C ASN A 239 25.34 22.58 -20.36
N ARG A 240 25.22 21.50 -19.56
CA ARG A 240 25.57 20.13 -19.96
C ARG A 240 27.02 20.05 -20.50
N LEU A 241 27.95 20.73 -19.85
CA LEU A 241 29.36 20.71 -20.25
C LEU A 241 30.03 19.44 -19.73
N GLU A 242 30.72 18.74 -20.61
CA GLU A 242 31.48 17.54 -20.24
C GLU A 242 32.84 17.89 -19.62
N GLN A 243 33.39 19.05 -19.99
CA GLN A 243 34.70 19.55 -19.53
C GLN A 243 34.61 21.02 -19.11
N ASP A 244 35.55 21.49 -18.33
CA ASP A 244 35.62 22.88 -17.83
C ASP A 244 36.20 23.87 -18.89
N GLU A 245 36.64 23.34 -20.01
CA GLU A 245 37.17 24.15 -21.11
C GLU A 245 36.04 24.84 -21.87
N LEU A 246 36.20 26.15 -22.03
CA LEU A 246 35.25 26.99 -22.75
C LEU A 246 35.84 27.46 -24.06
N THR A 247 35.04 27.45 -25.11
CA THR A 247 35.41 27.97 -26.41
C THR A 247 34.94 29.43 -26.57
N VAL A 248 35.78 30.28 -27.09
CA VAL A 248 35.40 31.68 -27.40
C VAL A 248 34.23 31.69 -28.35
N GLY A 249 33.17 32.45 -28.01
CA GLY A 249 31.92 32.50 -28.78
C GLY A 249 30.88 31.45 -28.31
N GLN A 250 31.22 30.53 -27.43
CA GLN A 250 30.30 29.57 -26.89
C GLN A 250 29.15 30.28 -26.13
N ARG A 251 27.91 29.85 -26.35
CA ARG A 251 26.75 30.36 -25.62
C ARG A 251 26.48 29.53 -24.39
N LEU A 252 26.47 30.18 -23.24
CA LEU A 252 26.15 29.55 -21.95
C LEU A 252 24.89 30.19 -21.39
N ARG A 253 24.12 29.41 -20.64
CA ARG A 253 23.09 29.92 -19.73
C ARG A 253 23.77 30.26 -18.41
N VAL A 254 23.63 31.48 -17.95
CA VAL A 254 24.19 31.94 -16.67
C VAL A 254 23.08 32.52 -15.81
N PRO A 255 23.15 32.39 -14.46
CA PRO A 255 22.18 33.02 -13.59
C PRO A 255 22.13 34.53 -13.80
N LYS A 256 20.91 35.10 -13.85
CA LYS A 256 20.74 36.54 -13.86
C LYS A 256 21.15 37.06 -12.49
N VAL A 257 22.32 37.64 -12.41
CA VAL A 257 22.71 38.37 -11.21
C VAL A 257 21.81 39.61 -11.14
N ALA A 258 20.98 39.71 -10.11
CA ALA A 258 20.26 40.95 -9.85
C ALA A 258 21.33 42.08 -9.78
N ALA A 259 21.15 43.10 -10.59
CA ALA A 259 22.01 44.26 -10.58
C ALA A 259 21.90 44.95 -9.21
N ALA A 260 22.70 44.46 -8.27
CA ALA A 260 22.93 45.15 -7.05
C ALA A 260 24.35 45.75 -7.15
N ASP A 261 24.34 47.04 -7.26
CA ASP A 261 25.44 47.98 -6.97
C ASP A 261 26.68 47.86 -7.89
N SER A 262 26.58 48.53 -9.01
CA SER A 262 27.68 49.38 -9.43
C SER A 262 27.91 50.44 -8.37
N LEU A 263 28.73 50.14 -7.39
CA LEU A 263 29.35 51.17 -6.57
C LEU A 263 30.60 51.65 -7.29
N PRO A 264 30.86 52.96 -7.25
CA PRO A 264 31.81 53.68 -8.04
C PRO A 264 33.28 53.27 -7.76
#